data_1208eba99239212d57684db6ccd0fe53
#
_entry.id   1208eba99239212d57684db6ccd0fe53
#
_cell.length_a   1.000
_cell.length_b   1.000
_cell.length_c   1.000
_cell.angle_alpha   90.00
_cell.angle_beta   90.00
_cell.angle_gamma   90.00
#
_symmetry.space_group_name_H-M   'P 1'
#
loop_
_entity.id
_entity.type
_entity.pdbx_description
1 polymer ?
#
loop_
_entity_poly.entity_id
_entity_poly.type
_entity_poly.pdbx_seq_one_letter_code
_entity_poly.pdbx_strand_id
1 'polypeptide(L)'
;TVNGDSMIDACIAHGDMVLMEPIKDSYSLRNGTIVSALVPGLGTTLKYFTKKGQKIYLEAANPNYQPIILDLDQVTVQGKLLAVWRKI
;
A
#
# COMPACT_ATOMS: atom_id res chain seq x y z
N THR A 1 -11.87 -3.13 -3.91
CA THR A 1 -12.35 -1.76 -3.97
C THR A 1 -11.61 -0.88 -2.98
N VAL A 2 -11.18 0.28 -3.43
CA VAL A 2 -10.42 1.23 -2.60
C VAL A 2 -11.37 1.97 -1.65
N ASN A 3 -10.99 2.03 -0.37
CA ASN A 3 -11.69 2.82 0.65
C ASN A 3 -10.83 4.01 1.06
N GLY A 4 -11.47 5.20 1.05
CA GLY A 4 -10.83 6.42 1.48
C GLY A 4 -9.98 7.07 0.40
N ASP A 5 -9.24 8.11 0.78
CA ASP A 5 -8.52 8.98 -0.15
C ASP A 5 -7.02 9.07 0.11
N SER A 6 -6.45 8.12 0.86
CA SER A 6 -5.02 8.15 1.22
C SER A 6 -4.08 8.06 0.01
N MET A 7 -4.57 7.62 -1.16
CA MET A 7 -3.77 7.47 -2.37
C MET A 7 -4.24 8.39 -3.50
N ILE A 8 -4.93 9.47 -3.17
CA ILE A 8 -5.55 10.35 -4.18
C ILE A 8 -4.50 11.04 -5.08
N ASP A 9 -3.32 11.39 -4.55
CA ASP A 9 -2.27 12.01 -5.34
C ASP A 9 -1.57 11.04 -6.29
N ALA A 10 -1.83 9.74 -6.15
CA ALA A 10 -1.42 8.71 -7.10
C ALA A 10 -2.54 8.39 -8.10
N CYS A 11 -3.58 9.22 -8.17
CA CYS A 11 -4.76 9.03 -9.01
C CYS A 11 -5.56 7.77 -8.67
N ILE A 12 -5.52 7.37 -7.40
CA ILE A 12 -6.31 6.23 -6.90
C ILE A 12 -7.34 6.79 -5.92
N ALA A 13 -8.61 6.71 -6.30
CA ALA A 13 -9.70 7.33 -5.57
C ALA A 13 -10.58 6.29 -4.88
N HIS A 14 -11.33 6.77 -3.88
CA HIS A 14 -12.35 5.95 -3.22
C HIS A 14 -13.29 5.34 -4.25
N GLY A 15 -13.55 4.05 -4.13
CA GLY A 15 -14.44 3.31 -5.04
C GLY A 15 -13.75 2.72 -6.27
N ASP A 16 -12.48 3.06 -6.51
CA ASP A 16 -11.74 2.49 -7.63
C ASP A 16 -11.54 0.98 -7.43
N MET A 17 -11.44 0.27 -8.54
CA MET A 17 -11.07 -1.13 -8.56
C MET A 17 -9.57 -1.25 -8.78
N VAL A 18 -8.92 -2.16 -8.06
CA VAL A 18 -7.49 -2.41 -8.22
C VAL A 18 -7.25 -3.88 -8.53
N LEU A 19 -6.28 -4.12 -9.41
CA LEU A 19 -5.76 -5.44 -9.69
C LEU A 19 -4.40 -5.57 -9.03
N MET A 20 -4.26 -6.58 -8.19
CA MET A 20 -3.04 -6.81 -7.41
C MET A 20 -2.38 -8.11 -7.85
N GLU A 21 -1.05 -8.08 -7.96
CA GLU A 21 -0.25 -9.29 -8.15
C GLU A 21 0.16 -9.83 -6.79
N PRO A 22 -0.17 -11.10 -6.45
CA PRO A 22 0.25 -11.65 -5.16
C PRO A 22 1.76 -11.65 -4.99
N ILE A 23 2.20 -11.38 -3.77
CA ILE A 23 3.63 -11.34 -3.42
C ILE A 23 3.91 -12.40 -2.37
N LYS A 24 4.91 -13.24 -2.62
CA LYS A 24 5.38 -14.22 -1.67
C LYS A 24 6.56 -13.73 -0.85
N ASP A 25 7.36 -12.83 -1.43
CA ASP A 25 8.59 -12.34 -0.82
C ASP A 25 8.67 -10.82 -0.96
N SER A 26 8.49 -10.12 0.18
CA SER A 26 8.56 -8.67 0.21
C SER A 26 9.99 -8.14 0.09
N TYR A 27 11.01 -8.99 0.27
CA TYR A 27 12.40 -8.55 0.14
C TYR A 27 12.78 -8.16 -1.29
N SER A 28 12.08 -8.69 -2.28
CA SER A 28 12.32 -8.37 -3.68
C SER A 28 11.61 -7.11 -4.16
N LEU A 29 10.79 -6.49 -3.31
CA LEU A 29 10.06 -5.29 -3.68
C LEU A 29 10.98 -4.08 -3.74
N ARG A 30 10.77 -3.25 -4.76
CA ARG A 30 11.45 -1.97 -4.86
C ARG A 30 10.77 -0.95 -3.97
N ASN A 31 11.56 -0.08 -3.35
CA ASN A 31 11.01 1.07 -2.63
C ASN A 31 10.21 1.95 -3.59
N GLY A 32 9.05 2.42 -3.11
CA GLY A 32 8.12 3.21 -3.94
C GLY A 32 7.08 2.39 -4.66
N THR A 33 7.11 1.06 -4.55
CA THR A 33 6.05 0.19 -5.10
C THR A 33 4.76 0.40 -4.31
N ILE A 34 3.64 0.50 -5.01
CA ILE A 34 2.32 0.53 -4.36
C ILE A 34 1.91 -0.89 -4.04
N VAL A 35 1.64 -1.15 -2.77
CA VAL A 35 1.32 -2.48 -2.27
C VAL A 35 0.01 -2.49 -1.50
N SER A 36 -0.58 -3.68 -1.43
CA SER A 36 -1.64 -4.01 -0.48
C SER A 36 -0.98 -4.68 0.71
N ALA A 37 -1.14 -4.13 1.90
CA ALA A 37 -0.51 -4.62 3.11
C ALA A 37 -1.53 -4.82 4.22
N LEU A 38 -1.40 -5.92 4.95
CA LEU A 38 -2.18 -6.19 6.14
C LEU A 38 -1.41 -5.67 7.35
N VAL A 39 -2.02 -4.76 8.08
CA VAL A 39 -1.42 -4.09 9.23
C VAL A 39 -2.26 -4.41 10.47
N PRO A 40 -1.65 -4.92 11.56
CA PRO A 40 -2.39 -5.21 12.79
C PRO A 40 -3.15 -3.97 13.31
N GLY A 41 -4.43 -4.13 13.61
CA GLY A 41 -5.27 -3.06 14.09
C GLY A 41 -5.87 -2.15 13.03
N LEU A 42 -5.36 -2.17 11.81
CA LEU A 42 -5.85 -1.34 10.69
C LEU A 42 -6.52 -2.15 9.59
N GLY A 43 -6.17 -3.44 9.46
CA GLY A 43 -6.62 -4.26 8.34
C GLY A 43 -5.77 -4.05 7.09
N THR A 44 -6.37 -4.27 5.93
CA THR A 44 -5.68 -4.13 4.65
C THR A 44 -5.68 -2.67 4.19
N THR A 45 -4.52 -2.19 3.77
CA THR A 45 -4.36 -0.82 3.26
C THR A 45 -3.52 -0.81 1.99
N LEU A 46 -3.76 0.17 1.12
CA LEU A 46 -3.01 0.40 -0.12
C LEU A 46 -2.09 1.59 0.11
N LYS A 47 -0.78 1.40 -0.04
CA LYS A 47 0.23 2.42 0.28
C LYS A 47 1.49 2.22 -0.56
N TYR A 48 2.33 3.25 -0.63
CA TYR A 48 3.70 3.09 -1.11
C TYR A 48 4.51 2.33 -0.06
N PHE A 49 5.32 1.40 -0.53
CA PHE A 49 6.18 0.58 0.31
C PHE A 49 7.61 1.10 0.26
N THR A 50 8.22 1.27 1.43
CA THR A 50 9.65 1.57 1.54
C THR A 50 10.22 0.76 2.70
N LYS A 51 11.32 0.06 2.46
CA LYS A 51 12.01 -0.70 3.48
C LYS A 51 13.33 -0.02 3.81
N LYS A 52 13.57 0.22 5.10
CA LYS A 52 14.82 0.77 5.62
C LYS A 52 15.27 -0.09 6.79
N GLY A 53 16.29 -0.94 6.57
CA GLY A 53 16.74 -1.87 7.60
C GLY A 53 15.63 -2.82 8.03
N GLN A 54 15.28 -2.82 9.30
CA GLN A 54 14.22 -3.64 9.86
C GLN A 54 12.87 -2.92 9.95
N LYS A 55 12.77 -1.72 9.35
CA LYS A 55 11.54 -0.93 9.37
C LYS A 55 10.90 -0.87 8.00
N ILE A 56 9.57 -0.90 8.02
CA ILE A 56 8.73 -0.68 6.82
C ILE A 56 7.99 0.63 7.00
N TYR A 57 8.06 1.46 5.98
CA TYR A 57 7.30 2.71 5.90
C TYR A 57 6.21 2.53 4.85
N LEU A 58 4.96 2.68 5.27
CA LEU A 58 3.81 2.64 4.38
C LEU A 58 3.32 4.08 4.22
N GLU A 59 3.59 4.66 3.07
CA GLU A 59 3.34 6.09 2.84
C GLU A 59 2.13 6.30 1.96
N ALA A 60 1.28 7.24 2.37
CA ALA A 60 0.14 7.65 1.58
C ALA A 60 0.56 8.59 0.45
N ALA A 61 -0.21 8.63 -0.62
CA ALA A 61 -0.13 9.66 -1.65
C ALA A 61 -1.15 10.74 -1.36
N ASN A 62 -1.05 11.31 -0.17
CA ASN A 62 -1.93 12.37 0.32
C ASN A 62 -1.26 13.03 1.52
N PRO A 63 -0.97 14.35 1.47
CA PRO A 63 -0.25 15.03 2.54
C PRO A 63 -1.00 15.07 3.87
N ASN A 64 -2.30 14.78 3.87
CA ASN A 64 -3.11 14.74 5.10
C ASN A 64 -2.90 13.47 5.92
N TYR A 65 -2.13 12.50 5.41
CA TYR A 65 -1.90 11.22 6.08
C TYR A 65 -0.45 11.10 6.51
N GLN A 66 -0.25 10.68 7.75
CA GLN A 66 1.08 10.37 8.26
C GLN A 66 1.55 8.99 7.78
N PRO A 67 2.85 8.77 7.57
CA PRO A 67 3.36 7.45 7.26
C PRO A 67 3.07 6.46 8.40
N ILE A 68 2.78 5.22 8.02
CA ILE A 68 2.67 4.11 8.98
C ILE A 68 4.03 3.47 9.05
N ILE A 69 4.65 3.47 10.24
CA ILE A 69 6.00 2.92 10.43
C ILE A 69 5.88 1.68 11.29
N LEU A 70 6.37 0.55 10.79
CA LEU A 70 6.24 -0.75 11.42
C LEU A 70 7.55 -1.50 11.38
N ASP A 71 7.73 -2.44 12.30
CA ASP A 71 8.79 -3.41 12.19
C ASP A 71 8.48 -4.38 11.05
N LEU A 72 9.52 -4.93 10.45
CA LEU A 72 9.41 -5.80 9.29
C LEU A 72 8.47 -7.00 9.54
N ASP A 73 8.45 -7.52 10.76
CA ASP A 73 7.63 -8.68 11.14
C ASP A 73 6.19 -8.32 11.50
N GLN A 74 5.83 -7.04 11.55
CA GLN A 74 4.48 -6.59 11.89
C GLN A 74 3.58 -6.39 10.68
N VAL A 75 4.12 -6.41 9.47
CA VAL A 75 3.38 -6.14 8.26
C VAL A 75 3.42 -7.34 7.32
N THR A 76 2.29 -7.65 6.72
CA THR A 76 2.20 -8.66 5.68
C THR A 76 1.86 -7.97 4.37
N VAL A 77 2.80 -7.97 3.44
CA VAL A 77 2.55 -7.47 2.09
C VAL A 77 1.86 -8.56 1.30
N GLN A 78 0.66 -8.27 0.83
CA GLN A 78 -0.19 -9.26 0.16
C GLN A 78 -0.05 -9.21 -1.35
N GLY A 79 0.23 -8.04 -1.92
CA GLY A 79 0.35 -7.90 -3.35
C GLY A 79 0.90 -6.55 -3.75
N LYS A 80 1.29 -6.43 -5.02
CA LYS A 80 1.68 -5.17 -5.63
C LYS A 80 0.67 -4.75 -6.68
N LEU A 81 0.51 -3.44 -6.88
CA LEU A 81 -0.47 -2.89 -7.80
C LEU A 81 -0.06 -3.17 -9.24
N LEU A 82 -1.00 -3.70 -10.03
CA LEU A 82 -0.85 -3.90 -11.47
C LEU A 82 -1.67 -2.90 -12.28
N ALA A 83 -2.90 -2.62 -11.84
CA ALA A 83 -3.80 -1.76 -12.57
C ALA A 83 -4.85 -1.16 -11.66
N VAL A 84 -5.33 0.02 -12.06
CA VAL A 84 -6.45 0.70 -11.42
C VAL A 84 -7.47 1.04 -12.50
N TRP A 85 -8.75 0.84 -12.23
CA TRP A 85 -9.79 1.34 -13.10
C TRP A 85 -11.01 1.78 -12.31
N ARG A 86 -11.80 2.64 -12.95
CA ARG A 86 -13.01 3.12 -12.33
C ARG A 86 -14.13 3.13 -13.35
N LYS A 87 -15.33 2.92 -12.85
CA LYS A 87 -16.53 3.00 -13.65
C LYS A 87 -16.94 4.46 -13.79
N ILE A 88 -17.16 4.85 -15.00
CA ILE A 88 -17.63 6.20 -15.31
C ILE A 88 -19.15 6.22 -15.42
#